data_1da6c4960ed5a817ff45de15027fa4f7
#
_entry.id   1da6c4960ed5a817ff45de15027fa4f7
#
_cell.length_a   1.000
_cell.length_b   1.000
_cell.length_c   1.000
_cell.angle_alpha   90.00
_cell.angle_beta   90.00
_cell.angle_gamma   90.00
#
_symmetry.space_group_name_H-M   'P 1'
#
loop_
_entity.id
_entity.type
_entity.pdbx_description
1 polymer ?
#
loop_
_entity_poly.entity_id
_entity_poly.type
_entity_poly.pdbx_seq_one_letter_code
_entity_poly.pdbx_strand_id
1 'polypeptide(L)'
;MTEQEIEAKVVEIVAQQMGHDKAKITREMSFTDDLNADSLDQVELVMELEEAFETDIPDEQAEKIKTVGDAIAFIKLQHGVA
;
A
#
# COMPACT_ATOMS: atom_id res chain seq x y z
N MET A 1 14.90 2.72 6.01
CA MET A 1 14.31 1.39 5.76
C MET A 1 14.87 0.79 4.48
N THR A 2 15.06 -0.51 4.47
CA THR A 2 15.44 -1.20 3.24
C THR A 2 14.19 -1.42 2.38
N GLU A 3 14.41 -1.74 1.11
CA GLU A 3 13.31 -2.07 0.19
C GLU A 3 12.48 -3.23 0.72
N GLN A 4 13.14 -4.26 1.25
CA GLN A 4 12.46 -5.44 1.80
C GLN A 4 11.60 -5.09 3.00
N GLU A 5 12.08 -4.21 3.86
CA GLU A 5 11.32 -3.75 5.02
C GLU A 5 10.09 -2.96 4.60
N ILE A 6 10.23 -2.10 3.59
CA ILE A 6 9.11 -1.33 3.06
C ILE A 6 8.06 -2.27 2.49
N GLU A 7 8.49 -3.21 1.66
CA GLU A 7 7.58 -4.18 1.05
C GLU A 7 6.84 -4.99 2.10
N ALA A 8 7.56 -5.53 3.08
CA ALA A 8 6.95 -6.33 4.15
C ALA A 8 5.93 -5.52 4.93
N LYS A 9 6.24 -4.26 5.23
CA LYS A 9 5.34 -3.40 6.00
C LYS A 9 4.10 -3.01 5.19
N VAL A 10 4.25 -2.71 3.91
CA VAL A 10 3.12 -2.41 3.03
C VAL A 10 2.19 -3.62 2.95
N VAL A 11 2.75 -4.82 2.73
CA VAL A 11 1.97 -6.05 2.65
C VAL A 11 1.22 -6.30 3.96
N GLU A 12 1.87 -6.11 5.10
CA GLU A 12 1.24 -6.28 6.40
C GLU A 12 0.05 -5.32 6.59
N ILE A 13 0.24 -4.05 6.24
CA ILE A 13 -0.82 -3.04 6.36
C ILE A 13 -1.99 -3.38 5.44
N VAL A 14 -1.70 -3.76 4.20
CA VAL A 14 -2.73 -4.16 3.23
C VAL A 14 -3.51 -5.37 3.76
N ALA A 15 -2.82 -6.36 4.27
CA ALA A 15 -3.45 -7.56 4.80
C ALA A 15 -4.41 -7.24 5.95
N GLN A 16 -3.98 -6.40 6.87
CA GLN A 16 -4.81 -6.00 8.00
C GLN A 16 -6.02 -5.18 7.56
N GLN A 17 -5.80 -4.23 6.67
CA GLN A 17 -6.86 -3.34 6.23
C GLN A 17 -7.91 -4.07 5.40
N MET A 18 -7.49 -5.01 4.57
CA MET A 18 -8.39 -5.73 3.66
C MET A 18 -8.88 -7.07 4.20
N GLY A 19 -8.39 -7.48 5.36
CA GLY A 19 -8.80 -8.76 5.96
C GLY A 19 -8.28 -9.98 5.21
N HIS A 20 -7.09 -9.89 4.63
CA HIS A 20 -6.47 -10.99 3.90
C HIS A 20 -5.23 -11.51 4.62
N ASP A 21 -4.89 -12.77 4.32
CA ASP A 21 -3.65 -13.37 4.81
C ASP A 21 -2.46 -12.75 4.07
N LYS A 22 -1.51 -12.19 4.80
CA LYS A 22 -0.35 -11.52 4.18
C LYS A 22 0.46 -12.47 3.30
N ALA A 23 0.44 -13.76 3.58
CA ALA A 23 1.15 -14.75 2.76
C ALA A 23 0.57 -14.90 1.37
N LYS A 24 -0.67 -14.45 1.17
CA LYS A 24 -1.36 -14.54 -0.11
C LYS A 24 -1.36 -13.26 -0.90
N ILE A 25 -0.80 -12.19 -0.34
CA ILE A 25 -0.77 -10.90 -1.02
C ILE A 25 0.45 -10.81 -1.93
N THR A 26 0.21 -10.47 -3.20
CA THR A 26 1.27 -10.31 -4.19
C THR A 26 1.28 -8.88 -4.71
N ARG A 27 2.38 -8.49 -5.33
CA ARG A 27 2.53 -7.14 -5.88
C ARG A 27 1.55 -6.84 -7.01
N GLU A 28 1.15 -7.85 -7.74
CA GLU A 28 0.26 -7.71 -8.89
C GLU A 28 -1.21 -7.57 -8.49
N MET A 29 -1.55 -7.82 -7.25
CA MET A 29 -2.93 -7.73 -6.80
C MET A 29 -3.47 -6.31 -6.89
N SER A 30 -4.65 -6.19 -7.51
CA SER A 30 -5.40 -4.94 -7.57
C SER A 30 -6.22 -4.78 -6.30
N PHE A 31 -6.24 -3.59 -5.72
CA PHE A 31 -7.04 -3.35 -4.53
C PHE A 31 -8.53 -3.54 -4.78
N THR A 32 -9.01 -3.12 -5.94
CA THR A 32 -10.44 -3.24 -6.27
C THR A 32 -10.81 -4.62 -6.79
N ASP A 33 -10.01 -5.17 -7.69
CA ASP A 33 -10.35 -6.43 -8.38
C ASP A 33 -10.02 -7.68 -7.57
N ASP A 34 -8.86 -7.67 -6.92
CA ASP A 34 -8.39 -8.86 -6.19
C ASP A 34 -8.70 -8.82 -4.70
N LEU A 35 -8.69 -7.63 -4.10
CA LEU A 35 -8.92 -7.46 -2.68
C LEU A 35 -10.29 -6.89 -2.35
N ASN A 36 -11.11 -6.60 -3.37
CA ASN A 36 -12.47 -6.09 -3.22
C ASN A 36 -12.56 -4.81 -2.37
N ALA A 37 -11.55 -3.96 -2.46
CA ALA A 37 -11.55 -2.71 -1.72
C ALA A 37 -12.52 -1.72 -2.36
N ASP A 38 -13.38 -1.11 -1.55
CA ASP A 38 -14.19 -0.01 -2.03
C ASP A 38 -13.47 1.32 -1.78
N SER A 39 -14.12 2.44 -2.09
CA SER A 39 -13.50 3.76 -1.96
C SER A 39 -13.09 4.07 -0.52
N LEU A 40 -13.88 3.66 0.45
CA LEU A 40 -13.59 3.88 1.86
C LEU A 40 -12.38 3.06 2.30
N ASP A 41 -12.31 1.81 1.86
CA ASP A 41 -11.16 0.93 2.16
C ASP A 41 -9.87 1.53 1.63
N GLN A 42 -9.91 2.08 0.42
CA GLN A 42 -8.74 2.69 -0.21
C GLN A 42 -8.29 3.94 0.55
N VAL A 43 -9.23 4.78 0.97
CA VAL A 43 -8.93 5.98 1.75
C VAL A 43 -8.29 5.60 3.08
N GLU A 44 -8.85 4.63 3.77
CA GLU A 44 -8.31 4.16 5.04
C GLU A 44 -6.92 3.53 4.86
N LEU A 45 -6.71 2.79 3.78
CA LEU A 45 -5.41 2.22 3.47
C LEU A 45 -4.35 3.29 3.27
N VAL A 46 -4.69 4.33 2.49
CA VAL A 46 -3.77 5.44 2.25
C VAL A 46 -3.41 6.12 3.58
N MET A 47 -4.39 6.35 4.45
CA MET A 47 -4.15 6.95 5.75
C MET A 47 -3.22 6.10 6.62
N GLU A 48 -3.42 4.80 6.61
CA GLU A 48 -2.56 3.87 7.35
C GLU A 48 -1.12 3.89 6.82
N LEU A 49 -0.96 3.96 5.51
CA LEU A 49 0.37 4.06 4.90
C LEU A 49 1.04 5.39 5.28
N GLU A 50 0.29 6.47 5.27
CA GLU A 50 0.82 7.78 5.67
C GLU A 50 1.33 7.76 7.12
N GLU A 51 0.56 7.18 8.02
CA GLU A 51 0.95 7.08 9.43
C GLU A 51 2.14 6.16 9.62
N ALA A 52 2.11 4.99 9.00
CA ALA A 52 3.13 3.96 9.20
C ALA A 52 4.50 4.40 8.68
N PHE A 53 4.51 5.16 7.59
CA PHE A 53 5.76 5.60 6.96
C PHE A 53 6.07 7.07 7.18
N GLU A 54 5.25 7.75 7.96
CA GLU A 54 5.41 9.18 8.25
C GLU A 54 5.57 10.00 6.97
N THR A 55 4.70 9.75 6.01
CA THR A 55 4.75 10.41 4.71
C THR A 55 3.37 10.94 4.33
N ASP A 56 3.35 11.84 3.37
CA ASP A 56 2.15 12.44 2.84
C ASP A 56 1.86 11.85 1.46
N ILE A 57 0.64 11.37 1.27
CA ILE A 57 0.23 10.85 -0.03
C ILE A 57 -0.90 11.74 -0.55
N PRO A 58 -0.59 12.70 -1.44
CA PRO A 58 -1.62 13.57 -2.00
C PRO A 58 -2.67 12.76 -2.75
N ASP A 59 -3.89 13.26 -2.79
CA ASP A 59 -5.01 12.57 -3.45
C ASP A 59 -4.68 12.17 -4.89
N GLU A 60 -3.99 13.03 -5.62
CA GLU A 60 -3.58 12.74 -7.00
C GLU A 60 -2.70 11.51 -7.09
N GLN A 61 -1.80 11.35 -6.12
CA GLN A 61 -0.91 10.18 -6.08
C GLN A 61 -1.67 8.95 -5.62
N ALA A 62 -2.55 9.12 -4.63
CA ALA A 62 -3.36 8.02 -4.13
C ALA A 62 -4.20 7.39 -5.24
N GLU A 63 -4.73 8.20 -6.14
CA GLU A 63 -5.53 7.72 -7.27
C GLU A 63 -4.73 6.83 -8.22
N LYS A 64 -3.41 6.99 -8.26
CA LYS A 64 -2.54 6.19 -9.11
C LYS A 64 -2.11 4.88 -8.46
N ILE A 65 -2.36 4.73 -7.17
CA ILE A 65 -2.01 3.52 -6.43
C ILE A 65 -3.16 2.53 -6.59
N LYS A 66 -3.05 1.66 -7.57
CA LYS A 66 -4.10 0.69 -7.92
C LYS A 66 -3.77 -0.73 -7.51
N THR A 67 -2.48 -1.04 -7.37
CA THR A 67 -2.00 -2.37 -6.99
C THR A 67 -1.11 -2.26 -5.76
N VAL A 68 -0.86 -3.42 -5.14
CA VAL A 68 0.07 -3.49 -4.01
C VAL A 68 1.46 -3.02 -4.45
N GLY A 69 1.90 -3.41 -5.64
CA GLY A 69 3.18 -2.97 -6.19
C GLY A 69 3.28 -1.47 -6.37
N ASP A 70 2.19 -0.82 -6.78
CA ASP A 70 2.15 0.64 -6.91
C ASP A 70 2.38 1.31 -5.56
N ALA A 71 1.76 0.79 -4.50
CA ALA A 71 1.93 1.31 -3.15
C ALA A 71 3.38 1.16 -2.70
N ILE A 72 3.97 0.00 -2.93
CA ILE A 72 5.37 -0.25 -2.58
C ILE A 72 6.29 0.73 -3.32
N ALA A 73 6.08 0.89 -4.62
CA ALA A 73 6.88 1.79 -5.43
C ALA A 73 6.80 3.23 -4.95
N PHE A 74 5.60 3.68 -4.61
CA PHE A 74 5.40 5.04 -4.12
C PHE A 74 6.17 5.27 -2.81
N ILE A 75 6.03 4.36 -1.87
CA ILE A 75 6.72 4.49 -0.58
C ILE A 75 8.24 4.45 -0.75
N LYS A 76 8.74 3.62 -1.65
CA LYS A 76 10.18 3.58 -1.94
C LYS A 76 10.70 4.93 -2.43
N LEU A 77 9.94 5.57 -3.31
CA LEU A 77 10.33 6.90 -3.80
C LEU A 77 10.33 7.93 -2.68
N GLN A 78 9.34 7.88 -1.80
CA GLN A 78 9.24 8.84 -0.69
C GLN A 78 10.38 8.68 0.32
N HIS A 79 10.86 7.47 0.52
CA HIS A 79 11.94 7.20 1.46
C HIS A 79 13.33 7.20 0.82
N GLY A 80 13.42 7.52 -0.47
CA GLY A 80 14.70 7.61 -1.16
C GLY A 80 15.40 6.28 -1.37
N VAL A 81 14.66 5.19 -1.36
CA VAL A 81 15.21 3.87 -1.64
C VAL A 81 15.30 3.67 -3.15
N ALA A 82 16.47 3.28 -3.61
CA ALA A 82 16.71 3.07 -5.04
C ALA A 82 16.13 1.73 -5.53
#